data_60c1542126935b1ead5951785269ea60
#
_entry.id   60c1542126935b1ead5951785269ea60
#
_cell.length_a   1.000
_cell.length_b   1.000
_cell.length_c   1.000
_cell.angle_alpha   90.00
_cell.angle_beta   90.00
_cell.angle_gamma   90.00
#
_symmetry.space_group_name_H-M   'P 1'
#
loop_
_entity.id
_entity.type
_entity.pdbx_description
1 polymer ?
#
loop_
_entity_poly.entity_id
_entity_poly.type
_entity_poly.pdbx_seq_one_letter_code
_entity_poly.pdbx_strand_id
1 'polypeptide(L)'
;MKRLFVFVLLSFFVFSSLYALGGSEKEADDNLAKGKDTLIVALDGEPQQLDPYAHSNQNGLVVSRLVYEPLFRSDLDGNISAWLATEYKMIDDTTLSLTLRDDVFFHDGSKMTAEDVAYSLKTAAESSFTSNLFGSIDTTAFQIVDDTHLIVKLKAPNAALISAMASYRCAVISKNYYENATSEERSRKPMGTGPMVFSKWVSGDRIELEANENYWSDKLAYDHFVARVIVEGSSRAIELETGGVDIAFNRPSTEWERIENNPKTRLISGNTQGVSFITYNSSIKPYDDYNVRAGLSYALNRDALVQIGWGGKALVADSYYSSTIIGHKATSLPGYDPEKAKELLK
;
A
#
# COMPACT_ATOMS: atom_id res chain seq x y z
N MET A 1 -70.20 -2.11 38.20
CA MET A 1 -69.14 -3.12 38.31
C MET A 1 -69.14 -4.02 37.07
N LYS A 2 -68.68 -3.56 35.95
CA LYS A 2 -68.40 -4.31 34.74
C LYS A 2 -67.67 -3.38 33.77
N ARG A 3 -66.36 -3.21 33.92
CA ARG A 3 -65.46 -2.62 32.92
C ARG A 3 -64.02 -2.59 33.50
N LEU A 4 -63.41 -3.74 33.70
CA LEU A 4 -62.00 -3.83 34.07
C LEU A 4 -61.43 -5.25 33.78
N PHE A 5 -61.60 -5.75 32.54
CA PHE A 5 -61.04 -7.06 32.21
C PHE A 5 -60.74 -7.23 30.72
N VAL A 6 -60.47 -6.15 29.98
CA VAL A 6 -60.16 -6.26 28.54
C VAL A 6 -58.76 -5.64 28.16
N PHE A 7 -57.96 -5.20 29.13
CA PHE A 7 -56.69 -4.51 28.80
C PHE A 7 -55.39 -5.26 29.15
N VAL A 8 -55.46 -6.58 29.50
CA VAL A 8 -54.26 -7.33 29.89
C VAL A 8 -53.87 -8.43 28.83
N LEU A 9 -54.62 -8.59 27.74
CA LEU A 9 -54.36 -9.65 26.76
C LEU A 9 -53.81 -9.17 25.41
N LEU A 10 -53.45 -7.87 25.29
CA LEU A 10 -52.86 -7.34 24.05
C LEU A 10 -51.38 -6.94 24.19
N SER A 11 -50.72 -7.15 25.34
CA SER A 11 -49.29 -6.84 25.54
C SER A 11 -48.34 -8.02 25.47
N PHE A 12 -48.84 -9.23 25.09
CA PHE A 12 -47.99 -10.43 25.00
C PHE A 12 -47.72 -10.92 23.58
N PHE A 13 -48.17 -10.20 22.54
CA PHE A 13 -48.00 -10.64 21.13
C PHE A 13 -47.06 -9.75 20.30
N VAL A 14 -46.35 -8.78 20.90
CA VAL A 14 -45.43 -7.90 20.18
C VAL A 14 -43.95 -8.17 20.46
N PHE A 15 -43.65 -9.16 21.37
CA PHE A 15 -42.25 -9.47 21.73
C PHE A 15 -41.69 -10.75 21.11
N SER A 16 -42.40 -11.41 20.21
CA SER A 16 -41.94 -12.64 19.56
C SER A 16 -41.54 -12.51 18.09
N SER A 17 -41.49 -11.28 17.53
CA SER A 17 -41.07 -11.07 16.14
C SER A 17 -39.77 -10.27 15.97
N LEU A 18 -38.98 -10.04 17.06
CA LEU A 18 -37.67 -9.41 17.00
C LEU A 18 -36.49 -10.35 17.27
N TYR A 19 -36.73 -11.67 17.26
CA TYR A 19 -35.65 -12.68 17.44
C TYR A 19 -35.34 -13.47 16.18
N ALA A 20 -35.85 -13.09 15.01
CA ALA A 20 -35.64 -13.85 13.77
C ALA A 20 -34.82 -13.09 12.69
N LEU A 21 -34.09 -12.01 13.03
CA LEU A 21 -33.21 -11.31 12.07
C LEU A 21 -31.76 -11.17 12.56
N GLY A 22 -31.38 -11.87 13.62
CA GLY A 22 -30.01 -11.87 14.16
C GLY A 22 -29.22 -13.15 13.91
N GLY A 23 -29.71 -14.06 13.07
CA GLY A 23 -29.14 -15.41 12.93
C GLY A 23 -28.24 -15.66 11.73
N SER A 24 -28.09 -14.70 10.79
CA SER A 24 -27.30 -14.95 9.57
C SER A 24 -25.98 -14.17 9.48
N GLU A 25 -25.74 -13.17 10.33
CA GLU A 25 -24.46 -12.44 10.30
C GLU A 25 -23.38 -13.06 11.20
N LYS A 26 -23.75 -13.87 12.20
CA LYS A 26 -22.76 -14.53 13.07
C LYS A 26 -22.14 -15.80 12.51
N GLU A 27 -22.81 -16.50 11.59
CA GLU A 27 -22.25 -17.73 11.01
C GLU A 27 -21.20 -17.47 9.91
N ALA A 28 -21.21 -16.30 9.28
CA ALA A 28 -20.19 -15.95 8.29
C ALA A 28 -18.85 -15.50 8.93
N ASP A 29 -18.89 -14.95 10.15
CA ASP A 29 -17.69 -14.44 10.85
C ASP A 29 -16.93 -15.54 11.61
N ASP A 30 -17.63 -16.58 12.11
CA ASP A 30 -17.01 -17.67 12.89
C ASP A 30 -16.16 -18.64 12.03
N ASN A 31 -16.38 -18.68 10.71
CA ASN A 31 -15.60 -19.54 9.82
C ASN A 31 -14.28 -18.91 9.35
N LEU A 32 -14.13 -17.57 9.42
CA LEU A 32 -12.89 -16.89 9.05
C LEU A 32 -11.82 -16.93 10.16
N ALA A 33 -12.22 -17.16 11.42
CA ALA A 33 -11.33 -17.13 12.58
C ALA A 33 -10.72 -18.49 12.96
N LYS A 34 -11.00 -19.58 12.26
CA LYS A 34 -10.68 -20.95 12.70
C LYS A 34 -9.60 -21.70 11.92
N GLY A 35 -9.02 -21.13 10.86
CA GLY A 35 -7.93 -21.78 10.14
C GLY A 35 -6.56 -21.31 10.63
N LYS A 36 -5.71 -22.22 11.06
CA LYS A 36 -4.28 -21.93 11.33
C LYS A 36 -3.53 -21.44 10.08
N ASP A 37 -4.16 -21.52 8.93
CA ASP A 37 -3.56 -21.27 7.61
C ASP A 37 -4.05 -19.96 6.97
N THR A 38 -4.76 -19.11 7.73
CA THR A 38 -5.30 -17.83 7.25
C THR A 38 -4.65 -16.66 7.95
N LEU A 39 -4.11 -15.70 7.20
CA LEU A 39 -3.66 -14.41 7.70
C LEU A 39 -4.74 -13.34 7.45
N ILE A 40 -5.27 -12.76 8.52
CA ILE A 40 -6.31 -11.72 8.45
C ILE A 40 -5.71 -10.36 8.77
N VAL A 41 -5.84 -9.42 7.84
CA VAL A 41 -5.27 -8.07 7.94
C VAL A 41 -6.38 -7.03 7.91
N ALA A 42 -6.42 -6.12 8.89
CA ALA A 42 -7.35 -4.99 8.90
C ALA A 42 -6.76 -3.78 8.15
N LEU A 43 -7.48 -3.33 7.13
CA LEU A 43 -7.22 -2.09 6.39
C LEU A 43 -8.07 -0.94 6.94
N ASP A 44 -7.57 0.30 6.87
CA ASP A 44 -8.28 1.51 7.30
C ASP A 44 -9.23 2.09 6.22
N GLY A 45 -9.32 1.43 5.08
CA GLY A 45 -10.22 1.77 3.99
C GLY A 45 -10.17 0.76 2.86
N GLU A 46 -11.23 0.73 2.07
CA GLU A 46 -11.29 -0.12 0.89
C GLU A 46 -10.27 0.34 -0.17
N PRO A 47 -9.48 -0.56 -0.78
CA PRO A 47 -8.72 -0.24 -1.98
C PRO A 47 -9.65 0.27 -3.09
N GLN A 48 -9.26 1.35 -3.75
CA GLN A 48 -10.03 1.85 -4.90
C GLN A 48 -9.98 0.87 -6.07
N GLN A 49 -8.81 0.27 -6.27
CA GLN A 49 -8.52 -0.71 -7.32
C GLN A 49 -7.20 -1.42 -7.01
N LEU A 50 -6.92 -2.51 -7.72
CA LEU A 50 -5.71 -3.33 -7.58
C LEU A 50 -4.83 -3.35 -8.83
N ASP A 51 -5.16 -2.60 -9.89
CA ASP A 51 -4.29 -2.40 -11.04
C ASP A 51 -3.03 -1.64 -10.61
N PRO A 52 -1.82 -2.22 -10.69
CA PRO A 52 -0.60 -1.64 -10.11
C PRO A 52 -0.17 -0.34 -10.79
N TYR A 53 -0.66 -0.08 -12.00
CA TYR A 53 -0.32 1.11 -12.79
C TYR A 53 -1.39 2.20 -12.79
N ALA A 54 -2.50 1.98 -12.09
CA ALA A 54 -3.63 2.91 -12.08
C ALA A 54 -3.92 3.55 -10.72
N HIS A 55 -3.09 3.29 -9.68
CA HIS A 55 -3.26 3.89 -8.36
C HIS A 55 -1.97 3.99 -7.56
N SER A 56 -2.02 4.79 -6.47
CA SER A 56 -0.99 4.89 -5.44
C SER A 56 -1.56 4.72 -4.01
N ASN A 57 -2.73 4.09 -3.88
CA ASN A 57 -3.42 3.91 -2.59
C ASN A 57 -2.71 2.84 -1.73
N GLN A 58 -2.40 3.15 -0.47
CA GLN A 58 -1.66 2.26 0.44
C GLN A 58 -2.41 0.95 0.72
N ASN A 59 -3.73 0.99 0.87
CA ASN A 59 -4.52 -0.22 1.12
C ASN A 59 -4.49 -1.18 -0.08
N GLY A 60 -4.52 -0.64 -1.31
CA GLY A 60 -4.32 -1.43 -2.53
C GLY A 60 -2.95 -2.09 -2.58
N LEU A 61 -1.90 -1.39 -2.11
CA LEU A 61 -0.54 -1.94 -2.10
C LEU A 61 -0.36 -3.12 -1.15
N VAL A 62 -1.07 -3.16 -0.03
CA VAL A 62 -1.04 -4.31 0.90
C VAL A 62 -1.45 -5.60 0.18
N VAL A 63 -2.50 -5.52 -0.64
CA VAL A 63 -3.01 -6.66 -1.43
C VAL A 63 -2.14 -6.91 -2.67
N SER A 64 -1.85 -5.86 -3.44
CA SER A 64 -1.15 -5.97 -4.73
C SER A 64 0.25 -6.57 -4.60
N ARG A 65 0.96 -6.34 -3.48
CA ARG A 65 2.30 -6.92 -3.23
C ARG A 65 2.31 -8.44 -3.06
N LEU A 66 1.17 -9.04 -2.79
CA LEU A 66 1.03 -10.50 -2.70
C LEU A 66 0.69 -11.12 -4.07
N VAL A 67 0.16 -10.30 -4.99
CA VAL A 67 -0.28 -10.73 -6.33
C VAL A 67 0.77 -10.43 -7.40
N TYR A 68 1.41 -9.26 -7.33
CA TYR A 68 2.39 -8.80 -8.32
C TYR A 68 3.80 -8.74 -7.75
N GLU A 69 4.77 -8.94 -8.62
CA GLU A 69 6.18 -8.90 -8.26
C GLU A 69 6.97 -7.94 -9.14
N PRO A 70 8.00 -7.27 -8.58
CA PRO A 70 8.91 -6.41 -9.32
C PRO A 70 10.05 -7.23 -9.96
N LEU A 71 10.86 -6.58 -10.80
CA LEU A 71 12.03 -7.20 -11.41
C LEU A 71 13.15 -7.49 -10.40
N PHE A 72 13.32 -6.62 -9.41
CA PHE A 72 14.31 -6.75 -8.35
C PHE A 72 13.61 -6.55 -6.99
N ARG A 73 14.29 -6.91 -5.89
CA ARG A 73 13.86 -6.59 -4.52
C ARG A 73 14.86 -5.67 -3.83
N SER A 74 14.35 -4.84 -2.95
CA SER A 74 15.15 -4.01 -2.07
C SER A 74 14.91 -4.42 -0.63
N ASP A 75 15.98 -4.56 0.16
CA ASP A 75 15.89 -4.72 1.60
C ASP A 75 15.62 -3.38 2.32
N LEU A 76 15.56 -3.41 3.66
CA LEU A 76 15.33 -2.21 4.49
C LEU A 76 16.52 -1.23 4.46
N ASP A 77 17.70 -1.70 4.12
CA ASP A 77 18.92 -0.88 4.01
C ASP A 77 19.09 -0.30 2.59
N GLY A 78 18.17 -0.65 1.66
CA GLY A 78 18.19 -0.20 0.28
C GLY A 78 19.07 -1.02 -0.65
N ASN A 79 19.63 -2.15 -0.20
CA ASN A 79 20.38 -3.05 -1.08
C ASN A 79 19.43 -3.75 -2.05
N ILE A 80 19.83 -3.81 -3.32
CA ILE A 80 19.03 -4.40 -4.39
C ILE A 80 19.51 -5.82 -4.64
N SER A 81 18.57 -6.75 -4.71
CA SER A 81 18.81 -8.16 -5.02
C SER A 81 18.00 -8.60 -6.25
N ALA A 82 18.48 -9.65 -6.91
CA ALA A 82 17.78 -10.32 -7.99
C ALA A 82 16.40 -10.84 -7.52
N TRP A 83 15.42 -10.79 -8.42
CA TRP A 83 14.09 -11.35 -8.17
C TRP A 83 13.55 -11.97 -9.47
N LEU A 84 12.55 -11.34 -10.15
CA LEU A 84 12.13 -11.82 -11.48
C LEU A 84 13.19 -11.62 -12.58
N ALA A 85 14.05 -10.59 -12.43
CA ALA A 85 15.29 -10.50 -13.16
C ALA A 85 16.44 -11.08 -12.31
N THR A 86 17.22 -11.99 -12.89
CA THR A 86 18.37 -12.63 -12.24
C THR A 86 19.64 -11.79 -12.35
N GLU A 87 19.74 -10.99 -13.42
CA GLU A 87 20.91 -10.15 -13.69
C GLU A 87 20.48 -8.88 -14.46
N TYR A 88 21.24 -7.81 -14.27
CA TYR A 88 21.20 -6.63 -15.13
C TYR A 88 22.60 -6.14 -15.45
N LYS A 89 22.75 -5.50 -16.61
CA LYS A 89 24.01 -4.88 -17.02
C LYS A 89 23.75 -3.61 -17.82
N MET A 90 24.33 -2.49 -17.36
CA MET A 90 24.41 -1.29 -18.20
C MET A 90 25.47 -1.52 -19.28
N ILE A 91 25.06 -1.58 -20.55
CA ILE A 91 25.94 -1.70 -21.70
C ILE A 91 26.61 -0.35 -21.99
N ASP A 92 25.83 0.72 -21.86
CA ASP A 92 26.23 2.12 -21.90
C ASP A 92 25.26 2.94 -21.01
N ASP A 93 25.44 4.25 -20.93
CA ASP A 93 24.66 5.15 -20.06
C ASP A 93 23.13 5.12 -20.33
N THR A 94 22.72 4.61 -21.49
CA THR A 94 21.32 4.59 -21.95
C THR A 94 20.83 3.23 -22.42
N THR A 95 21.63 2.19 -22.24
CA THR A 95 21.30 0.83 -22.68
C THR A 95 21.44 -0.15 -21.52
N LEU A 96 20.32 -0.71 -21.09
CA LEU A 96 20.24 -1.72 -20.03
C LEU A 96 19.92 -3.09 -20.63
N SER A 97 20.72 -4.11 -20.29
CA SER A 97 20.42 -5.51 -20.54
C SER A 97 19.84 -6.14 -19.29
N LEU A 98 18.76 -6.90 -19.43
CA LEU A 98 18.12 -7.69 -18.39
C LEU A 98 18.15 -9.17 -18.75
N THR A 99 18.48 -10.02 -17.77
CA THR A 99 18.30 -11.47 -17.83
C THR A 99 17.18 -11.85 -16.86
N LEU A 100 16.18 -12.55 -17.33
CA LEU A 100 14.98 -12.92 -16.57
C LEU A 100 15.05 -14.39 -16.12
N ARG A 101 14.27 -14.75 -15.12
CA ARG A 101 14.00 -16.14 -14.76
C ARG A 101 13.22 -16.82 -15.88
N ASP A 102 13.39 -18.14 -15.99
CA ASP A 102 12.70 -18.99 -16.97
C ASP A 102 11.67 -19.95 -16.32
N ASP A 103 11.53 -19.91 -15.01
CA ASP A 103 10.67 -20.76 -14.18
C ASP A 103 9.48 -20.03 -13.55
N VAL A 104 9.15 -18.82 -14.02
CA VAL A 104 8.05 -18.00 -13.50
C VAL A 104 6.80 -18.14 -14.36
N PHE A 105 5.66 -18.33 -13.70
CA PHE A 105 4.35 -18.40 -14.34
C PHE A 105 3.39 -17.39 -13.72
N PHE A 106 2.53 -16.83 -14.56
CA PHE A 106 1.38 -16.05 -14.10
C PHE A 106 0.32 -16.96 -13.46
N HIS A 107 -0.60 -16.38 -12.73
CA HIS A 107 -1.67 -17.12 -12.03
C HIS A 107 -2.61 -17.88 -12.96
N ASP A 108 -2.67 -17.53 -14.25
CA ASP A 108 -3.42 -18.26 -15.27
C ASP A 108 -2.64 -19.45 -15.87
N GLY A 109 -1.42 -19.68 -15.39
CA GLY A 109 -0.52 -20.75 -15.87
C GLY A 109 0.29 -20.39 -17.11
N SER A 110 0.15 -19.20 -17.67
CA SER A 110 1.02 -18.73 -18.77
C SER A 110 2.41 -18.40 -18.25
N LYS A 111 3.45 -18.72 -19.03
CA LYS A 111 4.85 -18.45 -18.68
C LYS A 111 5.16 -16.97 -18.86
N MET A 112 5.87 -16.38 -17.88
CA MET A 112 6.41 -15.02 -18.00
C MET A 112 7.55 -15.00 -19.04
N THR A 113 7.54 -14.00 -19.90
CA THR A 113 8.55 -13.80 -20.96
C THR A 113 9.08 -12.36 -20.95
N ALA A 114 10.16 -12.14 -21.72
CA ALA A 114 10.71 -10.80 -21.97
C ALA A 114 9.68 -9.86 -22.64
N GLU A 115 8.71 -10.41 -23.38
CA GLU A 115 7.62 -9.61 -23.95
C GLU A 115 6.70 -9.03 -22.88
N ASP A 116 6.36 -9.81 -21.83
CA ASP A 116 5.56 -9.33 -20.70
C ASP A 116 6.30 -8.25 -19.90
N VAL A 117 7.61 -8.44 -19.71
CA VAL A 117 8.45 -7.45 -19.01
C VAL A 117 8.56 -6.15 -19.81
N ALA A 118 8.78 -6.23 -21.14
CA ALA A 118 8.80 -5.06 -22.01
C ALA A 118 7.46 -4.32 -21.99
N TYR A 119 6.34 -5.05 -22.03
CA TYR A 119 4.99 -4.49 -21.93
C TYR A 119 4.76 -3.83 -20.58
N SER A 120 5.19 -4.46 -19.48
CA SER A 120 5.10 -3.91 -18.13
C SER A 120 5.87 -2.60 -17.98
N LEU A 121 7.11 -2.56 -18.45
CA LEU A 121 7.96 -1.37 -18.44
C LEU A 121 7.40 -0.24 -19.31
N LYS A 122 6.82 -0.57 -20.47
CA LYS A 122 6.10 0.39 -21.30
C LYS A 122 4.91 0.97 -20.54
N THR A 123 4.07 0.13 -19.97
CA THR A 123 2.88 0.54 -19.21
C THR A 123 3.28 1.43 -18.02
N ALA A 124 4.37 1.07 -17.30
CA ALA A 124 4.92 1.88 -16.21
C ALA A 124 5.40 3.26 -16.68
N ALA A 125 6.08 3.33 -17.83
CA ALA A 125 6.60 4.59 -18.38
C ALA A 125 5.49 5.52 -18.89
N GLU A 126 4.37 4.97 -19.36
CA GLU A 126 3.24 5.70 -19.91
C GLU A 126 2.17 6.06 -18.86
N SER A 127 2.15 5.38 -17.70
CA SER A 127 1.20 5.65 -16.62
C SER A 127 1.47 6.98 -15.91
N SER A 128 0.43 7.78 -15.68
CA SER A 128 0.52 9.01 -14.89
C SER A 128 0.94 8.81 -13.43
N PHE A 129 0.84 7.59 -12.90
CA PHE A 129 1.21 7.24 -11.52
C PHE A 129 2.66 6.80 -11.37
N THR A 130 3.31 6.37 -12.45
CA THR A 130 4.67 5.79 -12.41
C THR A 130 5.65 6.40 -13.41
N SER A 131 5.19 7.24 -14.35
CA SER A 131 6.03 7.88 -15.37
C SER A 131 7.15 8.75 -14.80
N ASN A 132 7.00 9.30 -13.59
CA ASN A 132 8.06 10.02 -12.89
C ASN A 132 9.28 9.12 -12.56
N LEU A 133 9.10 7.80 -12.47
CA LEU A 133 10.16 6.82 -12.21
C LEU A 133 10.68 6.19 -13.51
N PHE A 134 9.79 5.89 -14.44
CA PHE A 134 10.07 5.08 -15.63
C PHE A 134 10.05 5.88 -16.95
N GLY A 135 9.70 7.15 -16.93
CA GLY A 135 9.56 7.98 -18.15
C GLY A 135 10.85 8.19 -18.96
N SER A 136 12.02 7.88 -18.37
CA SER A 136 13.29 7.83 -19.10
C SER A 136 13.40 6.64 -20.05
N ILE A 137 12.56 5.62 -19.94
CA ILE A 137 12.54 4.47 -20.85
C ILE A 137 12.02 4.90 -22.21
N ASP A 138 12.71 4.49 -23.27
CA ASP A 138 12.22 4.61 -24.64
C ASP A 138 11.30 3.44 -24.96
N THR A 139 10.00 3.69 -24.86
CA THR A 139 8.95 2.67 -25.04
C THR A 139 8.82 2.15 -26.47
N THR A 140 9.57 2.73 -27.43
CA THR A 140 9.59 2.32 -28.84
C THR A 140 10.81 1.50 -29.22
N ALA A 141 11.79 1.34 -28.32
CA ALA A 141 13.11 0.79 -28.63
C ALA A 141 13.50 -0.45 -27.79
N PHE A 142 12.51 -1.20 -27.28
CA PHE A 142 12.77 -2.51 -26.66
C PHE A 142 13.31 -3.51 -27.72
N GLN A 143 14.30 -4.31 -27.31
CA GLN A 143 14.80 -5.42 -28.12
C GLN A 143 14.63 -6.72 -27.33
N ILE A 144 13.67 -7.53 -27.71
CA ILE A 144 13.47 -8.87 -27.18
C ILE A 144 14.45 -9.79 -27.92
N VAL A 145 15.47 -10.28 -27.21
CA VAL A 145 16.49 -11.15 -27.76
C VAL A 145 15.97 -12.59 -27.81
N ASP A 146 15.37 -13.03 -26.73
CA ASP A 146 14.64 -14.29 -26.56
C ASP A 146 13.66 -14.14 -25.35
N ASP A 147 13.04 -15.25 -24.91
CA ASP A 147 12.05 -15.26 -23.85
C ASP A 147 12.59 -14.76 -22.49
N THR A 148 13.90 -14.77 -22.28
CA THR A 148 14.56 -14.43 -21.02
C THR A 148 15.52 -13.25 -21.10
N HIS A 149 15.78 -12.71 -22.29
CA HIS A 149 16.72 -11.61 -22.48
C HIS A 149 16.06 -10.40 -23.15
N LEU A 150 16.16 -9.27 -22.47
CA LEU A 150 15.57 -7.99 -22.89
C LEU A 150 16.61 -6.88 -22.86
N ILE A 151 16.71 -6.11 -23.94
CA ILE A 151 17.44 -4.84 -23.98
C ILE A 151 16.44 -3.68 -23.86
N VAL A 152 16.68 -2.82 -22.88
CA VAL A 152 15.88 -1.62 -22.60
C VAL A 152 16.71 -0.40 -22.98
N LYS A 153 16.20 0.44 -23.86
CA LYS A 153 16.79 1.73 -24.21
C LYS A 153 16.21 2.86 -23.37
N LEU A 154 17.04 3.83 -23.04
CA LEU A 154 16.65 5.03 -22.29
C LEU A 154 16.80 6.27 -23.17
N LYS A 155 15.90 7.23 -23.01
CA LYS A 155 15.97 8.56 -23.65
C LYS A 155 17.09 9.43 -23.07
N ALA A 156 17.45 9.18 -21.79
CA ALA A 156 18.53 9.83 -21.06
C ALA A 156 19.01 8.93 -19.92
N PRO A 157 20.26 9.10 -19.43
CA PRO A 157 20.77 8.36 -18.27
C PRO A 157 19.85 8.51 -17.04
N ASN A 158 19.59 7.40 -16.36
CA ASN A 158 18.76 7.38 -15.13
C ASN A 158 19.38 6.45 -14.08
N ALA A 159 20.16 7.02 -13.17
CA ALA A 159 20.82 6.27 -12.09
C ALA A 159 19.83 5.64 -11.08
N ALA A 160 18.58 6.14 -11.00
CA ALA A 160 17.57 5.62 -10.10
C ALA A 160 16.73 4.48 -10.70
N LEU A 161 16.94 4.13 -11.98
CA LEU A 161 16.08 3.19 -12.69
C LEU A 161 16.07 1.80 -12.04
N ILE A 162 17.23 1.26 -11.65
CA ILE A 162 17.32 -0.07 -11.01
C ILE A 162 16.60 -0.07 -9.65
N SER A 163 16.75 0.98 -8.86
CA SER A 163 15.99 1.14 -7.60
C SER A 163 14.48 1.24 -7.86
N ALA A 164 14.07 1.93 -8.92
CA ALA A 164 12.67 1.98 -9.32
C ALA A 164 12.15 0.59 -9.74
N MET A 165 12.95 -0.20 -10.45
CA MET A 165 12.64 -1.58 -10.83
C MET A 165 12.58 -2.55 -9.64
N ALA A 166 13.14 -2.20 -8.50
CA ALA A 166 13.02 -2.96 -7.24
C ALA A 166 11.79 -2.55 -6.42
N SER A 167 11.05 -1.55 -6.85
CA SER A 167 9.84 -1.11 -6.16
C SER A 167 8.60 -1.84 -6.67
N TYR A 168 7.57 -1.92 -5.82
CA TYR A 168 6.24 -2.44 -6.20
C TYR A 168 5.59 -1.69 -7.39
N ARG A 169 6.14 -0.52 -7.77
CA ARG A 169 5.70 0.26 -8.94
C ARG A 169 6.24 -0.29 -10.26
N CYS A 170 7.10 -1.30 -10.21
CA CYS A 170 7.56 -2.08 -11.35
C CYS A 170 6.94 -3.48 -11.34
N ALA A 171 5.62 -3.56 -11.19
CA ALA A 171 4.92 -4.84 -11.22
C ALA A 171 5.02 -5.48 -12.61
N VAL A 172 5.44 -6.74 -12.69
CA VAL A 172 5.36 -7.49 -13.95
C VAL A 172 3.94 -7.97 -14.16
N ILE A 173 3.37 -7.65 -15.31
CA ILE A 173 1.99 -7.98 -15.71
C ILE A 173 1.99 -8.82 -16.96
N SER A 174 1.02 -9.72 -17.10
CA SER A 174 0.82 -10.48 -18.33
C SER A 174 0.28 -9.57 -19.44
N LYS A 175 1.03 -9.44 -20.52
CA LYS A 175 0.59 -8.70 -21.70
C LYS A 175 -0.75 -9.22 -22.22
N ASN A 176 -0.88 -10.53 -22.35
CA ASN A 176 -2.11 -11.14 -22.86
C ASN A 176 -3.32 -10.81 -22.00
N TYR A 177 -3.18 -10.89 -20.65
CA TYR A 177 -4.27 -10.51 -19.76
C TYR A 177 -4.62 -9.03 -19.88
N TYR A 178 -3.63 -8.15 -19.86
CA TYR A 178 -3.86 -6.70 -19.90
C TYR A 178 -4.47 -6.20 -21.21
N GLU A 179 -4.11 -6.78 -22.33
CA GLU A 179 -4.66 -6.42 -23.65
C GLU A 179 -6.10 -6.90 -23.83
N ASN A 180 -6.50 -8.01 -23.20
CA ASN A 180 -7.83 -8.60 -23.36
C ASN A 180 -8.80 -8.26 -22.22
N ALA A 181 -8.31 -7.92 -21.03
CA ALA A 181 -9.15 -7.56 -19.90
C ALA A 181 -9.66 -6.11 -19.99
N THR A 182 -10.89 -5.92 -19.55
CA THR A 182 -11.44 -4.58 -19.33
C THR A 182 -10.72 -3.85 -18.20
N SER A 183 -10.86 -2.51 -18.15
CA SER A 183 -10.31 -1.72 -17.03
C SER A 183 -10.90 -2.15 -15.68
N GLU A 184 -12.17 -2.56 -15.64
CA GLU A 184 -12.82 -3.06 -14.44
C GLU A 184 -12.22 -4.40 -14.00
N GLU A 185 -11.97 -5.33 -14.92
CA GLU A 185 -11.33 -6.61 -14.61
C GLU A 185 -9.92 -6.41 -14.08
N ARG A 186 -9.08 -5.58 -14.72
CA ARG A 186 -7.75 -5.25 -14.20
C ARG A 186 -7.80 -4.65 -12.79
N SER A 187 -8.81 -3.79 -12.55
CA SER A 187 -9.00 -3.12 -11.27
C SER A 187 -9.47 -4.06 -10.15
N ARG A 188 -10.29 -5.06 -10.46
CA ARG A 188 -11.00 -5.90 -9.49
C ARG A 188 -10.52 -7.34 -9.42
N LYS A 189 -9.86 -7.84 -10.47
CA LYS A 189 -9.36 -9.21 -10.57
C LYS A 189 -7.87 -9.18 -10.93
N PRO A 190 -7.00 -8.79 -9.99
CA PRO A 190 -5.57 -8.70 -10.26
C PRO A 190 -5.01 -10.08 -10.63
N MET A 191 -4.10 -10.12 -11.60
CA MET A 191 -3.45 -11.32 -12.08
C MET A 191 -1.96 -11.05 -12.30
N GLY A 192 -1.10 -11.71 -11.53
CA GLY A 192 0.34 -11.52 -11.52
C GLY A 192 1.09 -12.83 -11.39
N THR A 193 2.33 -12.76 -10.91
CA THR A 193 3.25 -13.88 -10.69
C THR A 193 3.45 -14.23 -9.22
N GLY A 194 2.81 -13.47 -8.32
CA GLY A 194 3.09 -13.48 -6.90
C GLY A 194 2.64 -14.74 -6.15
N PRO A 195 3.00 -14.83 -4.85
CA PRO A 195 2.71 -15.99 -4.01
C PRO A 195 1.23 -16.21 -3.72
N MET A 196 0.36 -15.23 -3.97
CA MET A 196 -1.07 -15.32 -3.70
C MET A 196 -1.88 -14.99 -4.96
N VAL A 197 -2.92 -15.79 -5.21
CA VAL A 197 -3.87 -15.65 -6.32
C VAL A 197 -5.13 -14.96 -5.80
N PHE A 198 -5.67 -14.04 -6.59
CA PHE A 198 -6.94 -13.38 -6.27
C PHE A 198 -8.09 -14.39 -6.30
N SER A 199 -8.89 -14.43 -5.22
CA SER A 199 -10.05 -15.29 -5.09
C SER A 199 -11.35 -14.48 -5.11
N LYS A 200 -11.49 -13.47 -4.22
CA LYS A 200 -12.76 -12.75 -4.08
C LYS A 200 -12.56 -11.31 -3.59
N TRP A 201 -13.47 -10.44 -3.98
CA TRP A 201 -13.63 -9.10 -3.43
C TRP A 201 -15.10 -8.83 -3.10
N VAL A 202 -15.39 -8.63 -1.83
CA VAL A 202 -16.70 -8.17 -1.33
C VAL A 202 -16.56 -6.69 -0.98
N SER A 203 -17.19 -5.83 -1.77
CA SER A 203 -17.05 -4.38 -1.62
C SER A 203 -17.54 -3.91 -0.25
N GLY A 204 -16.76 -3.03 0.39
CA GLY A 204 -17.01 -2.51 1.73
C GLY A 204 -16.71 -3.49 2.87
N ASP A 205 -16.33 -4.75 2.57
CA ASP A 205 -16.08 -5.80 3.56
C ASP A 205 -14.65 -6.33 3.48
N ARG A 206 -14.29 -7.07 2.43
CA ARG A 206 -12.99 -7.74 2.38
C ARG A 206 -12.53 -8.13 0.98
N ILE A 207 -11.23 -8.41 0.88
CA ILE A 207 -10.57 -9.04 -0.27
C ILE A 207 -9.92 -10.34 0.21
N GLU A 208 -10.11 -11.41 -0.54
CA GLU A 208 -9.60 -12.76 -0.26
C GLU A 208 -8.60 -13.17 -1.34
N LEU A 209 -7.45 -13.71 -0.91
CA LEU A 209 -6.46 -14.34 -1.77
C LEU A 209 -6.19 -15.76 -1.29
N GLU A 210 -5.79 -16.64 -2.19
CA GLU A 210 -5.40 -18.03 -1.95
C GLU A 210 -3.95 -18.27 -2.36
N ALA A 211 -3.28 -19.24 -1.76
CA ALA A 211 -1.90 -19.56 -2.08
C ALA A 211 -1.74 -19.94 -3.56
N ASN A 212 -0.69 -19.44 -4.19
CA ASN A 212 -0.27 -19.87 -5.52
C ASN A 212 0.48 -21.20 -5.41
N GLU A 213 -0.20 -22.30 -5.77
CA GLU A 213 0.38 -23.65 -5.73
C GLU A 213 1.62 -23.80 -6.63
N ASN A 214 1.71 -23.02 -7.71
CA ASN A 214 2.78 -23.04 -8.69
C ASN A 214 3.78 -21.88 -8.49
N TYR A 215 3.85 -21.33 -7.27
CA TYR A 215 4.77 -20.23 -7.00
C TYR A 215 6.23 -20.69 -7.13
N TRP A 216 7.01 -19.93 -7.87
CA TRP A 216 8.39 -20.25 -8.24
C TRP A 216 9.41 -20.12 -7.10
N SER A 217 9.03 -19.48 -5.97
CA SER A 217 9.89 -19.29 -4.81
C SER A 217 9.28 -19.97 -3.57
N ASP A 218 9.80 -19.66 -2.37
CA ASP A 218 9.32 -20.22 -1.12
C ASP A 218 7.85 -19.86 -0.88
N LYS A 219 7.05 -20.86 -0.52
CA LYS A 219 5.65 -20.67 -0.15
C LYS A 219 5.54 -19.85 1.15
N LEU A 220 4.48 -19.05 1.24
CA LEU A 220 4.15 -18.35 2.47
C LEU A 220 3.73 -19.34 3.57
N ALA A 221 3.81 -18.90 4.82
CA ALA A 221 3.43 -19.71 5.98
C ALA A 221 1.91 -19.84 6.17
N TYR A 222 1.11 -19.32 5.24
CA TYR A 222 -0.35 -19.34 5.25
C TYR A 222 -0.89 -19.55 3.83
N ASP A 223 -2.00 -20.28 3.72
CA ASP A 223 -2.63 -20.62 2.44
C ASP A 223 -3.73 -19.63 2.04
N HIS A 224 -4.26 -18.86 3.00
CA HIS A 224 -5.30 -17.87 2.77
C HIS A 224 -4.89 -16.51 3.34
N PHE A 225 -5.21 -15.46 2.61
CA PHE A 225 -5.05 -14.08 3.04
C PHE A 225 -6.38 -13.35 2.93
N VAL A 226 -6.78 -12.66 3.99
CA VAL A 226 -8.01 -11.86 4.04
C VAL A 226 -7.69 -10.43 4.45
N ALA A 227 -7.92 -9.47 3.57
CA ALA A 227 -7.85 -8.05 3.87
C ALA A 227 -9.24 -7.53 4.23
N ARG A 228 -9.55 -7.38 5.52
CA ARG A 228 -10.83 -6.83 6.02
C ARG A 228 -10.80 -5.30 6.03
N VAL A 229 -11.88 -4.67 5.60
CA VAL A 229 -12.04 -3.22 5.62
C VAL A 229 -12.68 -2.82 6.95
N ILE A 230 -11.90 -2.21 7.85
CA ILE A 230 -12.37 -1.73 9.16
C ILE A 230 -11.93 -0.27 9.29
N VAL A 231 -12.79 0.65 8.90
CA VAL A 231 -12.46 2.08 8.74
C VAL A 231 -12.16 2.75 10.08
N GLU A 232 -12.89 2.37 11.15
CA GLU A 232 -12.75 3.00 12.46
C GLU A 232 -11.53 2.43 13.21
N GLY A 233 -10.63 3.30 13.69
CA GLY A 233 -9.34 2.90 14.25
C GLY A 233 -9.43 2.14 15.57
N SER A 234 -10.33 2.51 16.45
CA SER A 234 -10.52 1.82 17.73
C SER A 234 -11.16 0.45 17.52
N SER A 235 -12.02 0.29 16.51
CA SER A 235 -12.55 -1.02 16.11
C SER A 235 -11.44 -1.95 15.62
N ARG A 236 -10.47 -1.45 14.79
CA ARG A 236 -9.31 -2.24 14.39
C ARG A 236 -8.45 -2.69 15.58
N ALA A 237 -8.30 -1.82 16.60
CA ALA A 237 -7.56 -2.17 17.82
C ALA A 237 -8.29 -3.27 18.62
N ILE A 238 -9.61 -3.19 18.74
CA ILE A 238 -10.42 -4.21 19.43
C ILE A 238 -10.36 -5.55 18.70
N GLU A 239 -10.52 -5.55 17.38
CA GLU A 239 -10.41 -6.77 16.55
C GLU A 239 -9.04 -7.44 16.70
N LEU A 240 -7.94 -6.66 16.76
CA LEU A 240 -6.61 -7.19 17.01
C LEU A 240 -6.49 -7.82 18.40
N GLU A 241 -7.01 -7.17 19.45
CA GLU A 241 -6.94 -7.66 20.83
C GLU A 241 -7.77 -8.93 21.06
N THR A 242 -8.87 -9.05 20.36
CA THR A 242 -9.81 -10.20 20.45
C THR A 242 -9.44 -11.35 19.51
N GLY A 243 -8.45 -11.13 18.60
CA GLY A 243 -8.02 -12.14 17.63
C GLY A 243 -8.92 -12.24 16.39
N GLY A 244 -9.77 -11.25 16.15
CA GLY A 244 -10.56 -11.13 14.93
C GLY A 244 -9.75 -10.73 13.71
N VAL A 245 -8.56 -10.13 13.92
CA VAL A 245 -7.53 -9.89 12.91
C VAL A 245 -6.13 -10.17 13.50
N ASP A 246 -5.19 -10.56 12.64
CA ASP A 246 -3.80 -10.82 13.02
C ASP A 246 -2.92 -9.57 12.91
N ILE A 247 -3.20 -8.72 11.94
CA ILE A 247 -2.47 -7.47 11.70
C ILE A 247 -3.47 -6.33 11.51
N ALA A 248 -3.20 -5.18 12.11
CA ALA A 248 -3.98 -3.96 11.91
C ALA A 248 -3.07 -2.79 11.57
N PHE A 249 -3.31 -2.13 10.43
CA PHE A 249 -2.59 -0.92 10.00
C PHE A 249 -3.23 0.37 10.53
N ASN A 250 -2.45 1.46 10.59
CA ASN A 250 -2.91 2.83 10.81
C ASN A 250 -3.86 3.01 12.00
N ARG A 251 -3.46 2.49 13.18
CA ARG A 251 -4.22 2.70 14.40
C ARG A 251 -3.97 4.10 14.95
N PRO A 252 -4.98 4.75 15.56
CA PRO A 252 -4.80 6.04 16.24
C PRO A 252 -3.71 5.96 17.32
N SER A 253 -2.93 7.02 17.49
CA SER A 253 -1.88 7.08 18.53
C SER A 253 -2.43 6.91 19.94
N THR A 254 -3.71 7.22 20.17
CA THR A 254 -4.42 7.02 21.43
C THR A 254 -4.56 5.55 21.83
N GLU A 255 -4.48 4.62 20.88
CA GLU A 255 -4.57 3.17 21.12
C GLU A 255 -3.21 2.50 21.37
N TRP A 256 -2.09 3.21 21.11
CA TRP A 256 -0.77 2.59 21.12
C TRP A 256 -0.36 2.07 22.49
N GLU A 257 -0.58 2.85 23.56
CA GLU A 257 -0.26 2.44 24.93
C GLU A 257 -1.05 1.18 25.34
N ARG A 258 -2.33 1.11 24.96
CA ARG A 258 -3.18 -0.05 25.24
C ARG A 258 -2.68 -1.30 24.52
N ILE A 259 -2.30 -1.17 23.24
CA ILE A 259 -1.76 -2.27 22.43
C ILE A 259 -0.40 -2.73 22.95
N GLU A 260 0.49 -1.81 23.33
CA GLU A 260 1.82 -2.12 23.89
C GLU A 260 1.73 -2.85 25.24
N ASN A 261 0.78 -2.49 26.08
CA ASN A 261 0.55 -3.09 27.40
C ASN A 261 -0.21 -4.42 27.36
N ASN A 262 -0.80 -4.79 26.25
CA ASN A 262 -1.53 -6.05 26.11
C ASN A 262 -0.56 -7.19 25.74
N PRO A 263 -0.43 -8.24 26.59
CA PRO A 263 0.50 -9.34 26.35
C PRO A 263 0.20 -10.20 25.11
N LYS A 264 -1.01 -10.05 24.53
CA LYS A 264 -1.43 -10.78 23.33
C LYS A 264 -1.15 -10.02 22.03
N THR A 265 -0.73 -8.77 22.12
CA THR A 265 -0.49 -7.91 20.95
C THR A 265 0.92 -7.35 20.96
N ARG A 266 1.38 -6.92 19.81
CA ARG A 266 2.68 -6.29 19.61
C ARG A 266 2.53 -5.06 18.74
N LEU A 267 3.00 -3.91 19.19
CA LEU A 267 3.15 -2.72 18.37
C LEU A 267 4.48 -2.78 17.63
N ILE A 268 4.44 -2.73 16.30
CA ILE A 268 5.61 -2.59 15.45
C ILE A 268 5.58 -1.19 14.85
N SER A 269 6.59 -0.40 15.11
CA SER A 269 6.76 0.94 14.54
C SER A 269 8.18 1.10 14.01
N GLY A 270 8.34 1.96 13.01
CA GLY A 270 9.64 2.25 12.42
C GLY A 270 9.60 3.54 11.63
N ASN A 271 10.79 4.10 11.37
CA ASN A 271 10.90 5.28 10.52
C ASN A 271 10.53 4.90 9.09
N THR A 272 9.67 5.70 8.48
CA THR A 272 9.29 5.56 7.08
C THR A 272 10.12 6.50 6.20
N GLN A 273 10.13 6.27 4.91
CA GLN A 273 10.71 7.20 3.94
C GLN A 273 9.81 8.43 3.70
N GLY A 274 8.61 8.44 4.28
CA GLY A 274 7.66 9.54 4.15
C GLY A 274 7.99 10.71 5.09
N VAL A 275 7.79 11.92 4.59
CA VAL A 275 7.85 13.17 5.36
C VAL A 275 6.50 13.87 5.24
N SER A 276 5.91 14.24 6.38
CA SER A 276 4.74 15.12 6.41
C SER A 276 5.18 16.57 6.42
N PHE A 277 4.64 17.36 5.49
CA PHE A 277 5.02 18.77 5.34
C PHE A 277 3.83 19.66 4.99
N ILE A 278 3.96 20.94 5.22
CA ILE A 278 3.02 21.98 4.78
C ILE A 278 3.57 22.63 3.54
N THR A 279 2.78 22.64 2.46
CA THR A 279 3.12 23.29 1.20
C THR A 279 2.38 24.61 1.06
N TYR A 280 3.06 25.65 0.64
CA TYR A 280 2.46 26.94 0.29
C TYR A 280 2.37 27.08 -1.22
N ASN A 281 1.20 27.44 -1.73
CA ASN A 281 1.08 27.79 -3.14
C ASN A 281 1.59 29.22 -3.35
N SER A 282 2.84 29.35 -3.80
CA SER A 282 3.49 30.64 -4.02
C SER A 282 2.94 31.42 -5.23
N SER A 283 1.99 30.87 -5.98
CA SER A 283 1.28 31.61 -7.04
C SER A 283 0.09 32.42 -6.50
N ILE A 284 -0.27 32.25 -5.22
CA ILE A 284 -1.46 32.84 -4.61
C ILE A 284 -1.04 33.72 -3.43
N LYS A 285 -1.56 34.99 -3.40
CA LYS A 285 -1.38 35.86 -2.23
C LYS A 285 -2.08 35.30 -0.99
N PRO A 286 -1.51 35.45 0.21
CA PRO A 286 -0.25 36.16 0.50
C PRO A 286 1.00 35.26 0.46
N TYR A 287 0.90 34.01 -0.05
CA TYR A 287 1.98 33.02 -0.01
C TYR A 287 3.06 33.25 -1.09
N ASP A 288 2.86 34.20 -2.01
CA ASP A 288 3.88 34.70 -2.93
C ASP A 288 4.99 35.51 -2.21
N ASP A 289 4.68 36.08 -1.03
CA ASP A 289 5.65 36.77 -0.18
C ASP A 289 6.51 35.78 0.62
N TYR A 290 7.83 35.97 0.55
CA TYR A 290 8.80 35.20 1.31
C TYR A 290 8.61 35.34 2.83
N ASN A 291 8.38 36.59 3.32
CA ASN A 291 8.25 36.88 4.73
C ASN A 291 7.02 36.17 5.33
N VAL A 292 5.93 36.06 4.58
CA VAL A 292 4.75 35.33 4.99
C VAL A 292 5.08 33.84 5.16
N ARG A 293 5.72 33.21 4.18
CA ARG A 293 6.08 31.79 4.29
C ARG A 293 7.07 31.53 5.43
N ALA A 294 8.08 32.39 5.58
CA ALA A 294 9.05 32.31 6.66
C ALA A 294 8.40 32.53 8.03
N GLY A 295 7.54 33.54 8.18
CA GLY A 295 6.81 33.83 9.41
C GLY A 295 5.93 32.65 9.84
N LEU A 296 5.19 32.04 8.91
CA LEU A 296 4.41 30.83 9.18
C LEU A 296 5.30 29.65 9.61
N SER A 297 6.49 29.52 9.04
CA SER A 297 7.45 28.46 9.43
C SER A 297 7.99 28.66 10.85
N TYR A 298 8.27 29.91 11.26
CA TYR A 298 8.66 30.23 12.64
C TYR A 298 7.52 30.08 13.65
N ALA A 299 6.26 30.27 13.22
CA ALA A 299 5.08 30.07 14.08
C ALA A 299 4.80 28.59 14.38
N LEU A 300 5.39 27.65 13.65
CA LEU A 300 5.08 26.24 13.75
C LEU A 300 5.93 25.54 14.81
N ASN A 301 5.30 25.10 15.91
CA ASN A 301 5.93 24.24 16.90
C ASN A 301 5.90 22.78 16.44
N ARG A 302 6.97 22.32 15.79
CA ARG A 302 7.06 20.98 15.21
C ARG A 302 7.10 19.89 16.27
N ASP A 303 7.77 20.15 17.41
CA ASP A 303 7.81 19.19 18.53
C ASP A 303 6.41 18.95 19.11
N ALA A 304 5.63 20.02 19.30
CA ALA A 304 4.25 19.90 19.76
C ALA A 304 3.38 19.14 18.76
N LEU A 305 3.59 19.34 17.45
CA LEU A 305 2.87 18.58 16.43
C LEU A 305 3.21 17.10 16.46
N VAL A 306 4.47 16.74 16.69
CA VAL A 306 4.89 15.34 16.86
C VAL A 306 4.21 14.72 18.08
N GLN A 307 4.13 15.45 19.20
CA GLN A 307 3.44 14.95 20.41
C GLN A 307 1.95 14.75 20.17
N ILE A 308 1.28 15.71 19.55
CA ILE A 308 -0.19 15.66 19.36
C ILE A 308 -0.57 14.66 18.25
N GLY A 309 0.13 14.72 17.11
CA GLY A 309 -0.23 13.93 15.94
C GLY A 309 0.25 12.49 15.96
N TRP A 310 1.41 12.25 16.58
CA TRP A 310 2.06 10.94 16.58
C TRP A 310 2.40 10.39 17.96
N GLY A 311 1.83 10.99 19.04
CA GLY A 311 2.10 10.53 20.41
C GLY A 311 3.59 10.51 20.77
N GLY A 312 4.40 11.41 20.16
CA GLY A 312 5.85 11.44 20.33
C GLY A 312 6.63 10.38 19.54
N LYS A 313 5.97 9.53 18.76
CA LYS A 313 6.60 8.41 18.00
C LYS A 313 6.94 8.77 16.55
N ALA A 314 7.28 10.04 16.27
CA ALA A 314 7.82 10.49 15.00
C ALA A 314 9.03 11.39 15.25
N LEU A 315 9.85 11.59 14.21
CA LEU A 315 10.97 12.52 14.25
C LEU A 315 10.57 13.84 13.60
N VAL A 316 11.03 14.95 14.16
CA VAL A 316 10.96 16.23 13.46
C VAL A 316 11.86 16.14 12.23
N ALA A 317 11.28 16.35 11.05
CA ALA A 317 12.04 16.31 9.81
C ALA A 317 12.99 17.53 9.75
N ASP A 318 14.22 17.27 9.37
CA ASP A 318 15.29 18.27 9.19
C ASP A 318 15.59 18.55 7.70
N SER A 319 14.85 17.89 6.82
CA SER A 319 14.96 18.00 5.38
C SER A 319 13.62 17.66 4.70
N TYR A 320 13.51 17.98 3.41
CA TYR A 320 12.41 17.53 2.55
C TYR A 320 12.40 15.99 2.37
N TYR A 321 13.57 15.35 2.52
CA TYR A 321 13.72 13.90 2.45
C TYR A 321 13.87 13.32 3.85
N SER A 322 13.28 12.14 4.07
CA SER A 322 13.46 11.37 5.31
C SER A 322 14.95 11.03 5.51
N SER A 323 15.38 10.98 6.77
CA SER A 323 16.73 10.54 7.16
C SER A 323 17.06 9.10 6.77
N THR A 324 16.06 8.31 6.40
CA THR A 324 16.22 6.93 5.91
C THR A 324 16.50 6.83 4.41
N ILE A 325 16.45 7.94 3.67
CA ILE A 325 16.72 7.95 2.22
C ILE A 325 18.21 8.17 1.97
N ILE A 326 18.79 7.33 1.12
CA ILE A 326 20.18 7.50 0.66
C ILE A 326 20.35 8.88 0.02
N GLY A 327 21.37 9.62 0.45
CA GLY A 327 21.60 10.99 0.01
C GLY A 327 20.88 12.07 0.83
N HIS A 328 20.18 11.68 1.92
CA HIS A 328 19.65 12.64 2.88
C HIS A 328 20.76 13.61 3.35
N LYS A 329 20.42 14.88 3.44
CA LYS A 329 21.27 15.92 4.01
C LYS A 329 20.41 16.81 4.89
N ALA A 330 20.74 16.87 6.16
CA ALA A 330 20.11 17.78 7.11
C ALA A 330 20.23 19.23 6.63
N THR A 331 19.17 19.99 6.77
CA THR A 331 19.11 21.42 6.47
C THR A 331 18.75 22.19 7.74
N SER A 332 19.17 23.46 7.82
CA SER A 332 18.73 24.32 8.92
C SER A 332 17.30 24.79 8.65
N LEU A 333 16.34 24.18 9.32
CA LEU A 333 14.96 24.67 9.30
C LEU A 333 14.77 25.76 10.36
N PRO A 334 13.86 26.74 10.14
CA PRO A 334 13.48 27.71 11.16
C PRO A 334 12.99 27.00 12.42
N GLY A 335 13.55 27.32 13.57
CA GLY A 335 13.04 26.90 14.88
C GLY A 335 11.70 27.57 15.21
N TYR A 336 11.02 27.08 16.26
CA TYR A 336 9.80 27.71 16.75
C TYR A 336 10.14 29.05 17.43
N ASP A 337 9.72 30.17 16.84
CA ASP A 337 9.93 31.53 17.36
C ASP A 337 8.70 32.39 17.02
N PRO A 338 7.71 32.46 17.92
CA PRO A 338 6.49 33.24 17.72
C PRO A 338 6.72 34.75 17.58
N GLU A 339 7.76 35.31 18.21
CA GLU A 339 8.05 36.74 18.12
C GLU A 339 8.64 37.09 16.75
N LYS A 340 9.56 36.25 16.25
CA LYS A 340 10.08 36.38 14.89
C LYS A 340 8.98 36.19 13.84
N ALA A 341 8.07 35.24 14.09
CA ALA A 341 6.89 35.03 13.23
C ALA A 341 6.03 36.31 13.14
N LYS A 342 5.72 36.95 14.28
CA LYS A 342 4.95 38.21 14.32
C LYS A 342 5.66 39.35 13.62
N GLU A 343 6.98 39.42 13.73
CA GLU A 343 7.77 40.43 13.03
C GLU A 343 7.65 40.31 11.51
N LEU A 344 7.75 39.07 10.99
CA LEU A 344 7.71 38.80 9.56
C LEU A 344 6.31 38.89 8.93
N LEU A 345 5.26 38.69 9.75
CA LEU A 345 3.86 38.72 9.30
C LEU A 345 3.21 40.11 9.41
N LYS A 346 3.92 41.13 9.83
CA LYS A 346 3.47 42.55 9.83
C LYS A 346 3.57 43.15 8.44
#